data_d9aed9e853ad73834c4b2dfd1fa30606
#
_entry.id   d9aed9e853ad73834c4b2dfd1fa30606
#
_cell.length_a   1.000
_cell.length_b   1.000
_cell.length_c   1.000
_cell.angle_alpha   90.00
_cell.angle_beta   90.00
_cell.angle_gamma   90.00
#
_symmetry.space_group_name_H-M   'P 1'
#
loop_
_entity.id
_entity.type
_entity.pdbx_description
1 polymer ?
#
loop_
_entity_poly.entity_id
_entity_poly.type
_entity_poly.pdbx_seq_one_letter_code
_entity_poly.pdbx_strand_id
1 'polypeptide(L)'
;MPHISSCARAERRKESMSALIGSREFRAMLAAAVARVREGSDYLSQLDAAGGDGDHGTTMRRAMSEIEKTLATHSEARLHELIAQVGWELLSIDGGATGPLLGSFFLGIAEEVGERPSLDTRGLAGAFEAGGARVRKQSKAQAGDKTMLDALLPALMALRAAADAGKDSAQALGEAAEAAARGAEATKDWLPKFGKARFSGERTRGYPDPGATSLAMIFAGFAAGIHTPGASARNQETSRG
;
A
#
# COMPACT_ATOMS: atom_id res chain seq x y z
N MET A 1 24.60 -8.62 -44.49
CA MET A 1 23.35 -8.39 -43.70
C MET A 1 23.30 -9.43 -42.57
N PRO A 2 23.56 -9.10 -41.30
CA PRO A 2 23.50 -10.10 -40.23
C PRO A 2 22.04 -10.31 -39.81
N HIS A 3 21.55 -11.53 -39.89
CA HIS A 3 20.30 -12.00 -39.30
C HIS A 3 20.40 -11.88 -37.78
N ILE A 4 19.73 -10.88 -37.21
CA ILE A 4 19.50 -10.81 -35.78
C ILE A 4 18.50 -11.93 -35.46
N SER A 5 19.02 -12.94 -34.75
CA SER A 5 18.32 -14.18 -34.41
C SER A 5 16.95 -13.94 -33.75
N SER A 6 15.95 -14.67 -34.25
CA SER A 6 14.58 -14.75 -33.69
C SER A 6 14.55 -15.05 -32.20
N CYS A 7 15.58 -15.73 -31.68
CA CYS A 7 15.77 -16.06 -30.27
C CYS A 7 15.98 -14.82 -29.39
N ALA A 8 16.83 -13.88 -29.82
CA ALA A 8 17.08 -12.64 -29.08
C ALA A 8 15.85 -11.69 -29.06
N ARG A 9 14.93 -11.84 -30.00
CA ARG A 9 13.62 -11.12 -30.00
C ARG A 9 12.61 -11.80 -29.07
N ALA A 10 12.64 -13.12 -28.96
CA ALA A 10 11.79 -13.89 -28.04
C ALA A 10 12.26 -13.72 -26.58
N GLU A 11 13.57 -13.66 -26.35
CA GLU A 11 14.15 -13.40 -25.02
C GLU A 11 13.86 -11.97 -24.56
N ARG A 12 14.03 -10.95 -25.41
CA ARG A 12 13.60 -9.57 -25.10
C ARG A 12 12.08 -9.43 -24.89
N ARG A 13 11.27 -10.28 -25.51
CA ARG A 13 9.82 -10.33 -25.30
C ARG A 13 9.45 -11.01 -23.98
N LYS A 14 10.28 -11.93 -23.48
CA LYS A 14 10.14 -12.54 -22.15
C LYS A 14 10.64 -11.63 -21.01
N GLU A 15 11.69 -10.86 -21.25
CA GLU A 15 12.21 -9.88 -20.26
C GLU A 15 11.31 -8.63 -20.12
N SER A 16 10.43 -8.36 -21.07
CA SER A 16 9.50 -7.22 -21.05
C SER A 16 8.05 -7.56 -20.71
N MET A 17 7.77 -8.71 -20.10
CA MET A 17 6.47 -8.91 -19.45
C MET A 17 6.58 -8.43 -17.99
N SER A 18 6.67 -7.11 -17.81
CA SER A 18 6.27 -6.48 -16.56
C SER A 18 4.96 -7.12 -16.10
N ALA A 19 4.96 -7.78 -14.95
CA ALA A 19 3.76 -8.45 -14.45
C ALA A 19 2.67 -7.37 -14.31
N LEU A 20 1.61 -7.49 -15.09
CA LEU A 20 0.45 -6.61 -15.00
C LEU A 20 -0.24 -6.84 -13.66
N ILE A 21 -0.64 -5.77 -13.02
CA ILE A 21 -1.38 -5.80 -11.76
C ILE A 21 -2.88 -5.82 -12.07
N GLY A 22 -3.45 -7.01 -12.08
CA GLY A 22 -4.90 -7.22 -12.15
C GLY A 22 -5.53 -7.42 -10.78
N SER A 23 -6.80 -7.84 -10.77
CA SER A 23 -7.53 -8.12 -9.52
C SER A 23 -6.82 -9.17 -8.67
N ARG A 24 -6.29 -10.22 -9.27
CA ARG A 24 -5.58 -11.30 -8.57
C ARG A 24 -4.32 -10.81 -7.85
N GLU A 25 -3.48 -10.07 -8.56
CA GLU A 25 -2.22 -9.53 -8.03
C GLU A 25 -2.52 -8.49 -6.92
N PHE A 26 -3.51 -7.62 -7.13
CA PHE A 26 -3.90 -6.64 -6.13
C PHE A 26 -4.46 -7.30 -4.86
N ARG A 27 -5.20 -8.39 -5.00
CA ARG A 27 -5.66 -9.22 -3.86
C ARG A 27 -4.50 -9.79 -3.07
N ALA A 28 -3.47 -10.31 -3.74
CA ALA A 28 -2.27 -10.82 -3.09
C ALA A 28 -1.52 -9.71 -2.35
N MET A 29 -1.42 -8.51 -2.93
CA MET A 29 -0.85 -7.34 -2.30
C MET A 29 -1.62 -6.96 -1.02
N LEU A 30 -2.96 -6.90 -1.09
CA LEU A 30 -3.81 -6.61 0.06
C LEU A 30 -3.67 -7.66 1.16
N ALA A 31 -3.70 -8.95 0.81
CA ALA A 31 -3.56 -10.04 1.77
C ALA A 31 -2.20 -9.99 2.51
N ALA A 32 -1.12 -9.71 1.79
CA ALA A 32 0.21 -9.55 2.39
C ALA A 32 0.28 -8.29 3.28
N ALA A 33 -0.36 -7.19 2.88
CA ALA A 33 -0.46 -5.98 3.70
C ALA A 33 -1.24 -6.24 5.00
N VAL A 34 -2.34 -6.97 4.92
CA VAL A 34 -3.12 -7.40 6.09
C VAL A 34 -2.26 -8.19 7.06
N ALA A 35 -1.55 -9.21 6.58
CA ALA A 35 -0.66 -10.03 7.41
C ALA A 35 0.40 -9.17 8.10
N ARG A 36 1.07 -8.29 7.35
CA ARG A 36 2.15 -7.43 7.85
C ARG A 36 1.68 -6.45 8.92
N VAL A 37 0.52 -5.81 8.71
CA VAL A 37 -0.04 -4.86 9.68
C VAL A 37 -0.53 -5.57 10.95
N ARG A 38 -1.13 -6.76 10.83
CA ARG A 38 -1.55 -7.55 11.98
C ARG A 38 -0.38 -7.97 12.86
N GLU A 39 0.71 -8.43 12.24
CA GLU A 39 1.95 -8.78 12.93
C GLU A 39 2.51 -7.59 13.73
N GLY A 40 2.46 -6.37 13.15
CA GLY A 40 2.98 -5.16 13.78
C GLY A 40 1.99 -4.40 14.66
N SER A 41 0.75 -4.89 14.85
CA SER A 41 -0.32 -4.09 15.47
C SER A 41 -0.05 -3.72 16.94
N ASP A 42 0.60 -4.57 17.71
CA ASP A 42 0.96 -4.27 19.10
C ASP A 42 2.04 -3.19 19.17
N TYR A 43 3.01 -3.23 18.27
CA TYR A 43 4.00 -2.17 18.12
C TYR A 43 3.36 -0.84 17.74
N LEU A 44 2.38 -0.82 16.84
CA LEU A 44 1.63 0.39 16.50
C LEU A 44 0.89 0.98 17.71
N SER A 45 0.33 0.14 18.59
CA SER A 45 -0.28 0.60 19.84
C SER A 45 0.75 1.18 20.82
N GLN A 46 1.93 0.59 20.91
CA GLN A 46 3.03 1.12 21.74
C GLN A 46 3.51 2.48 21.24
N LEU A 47 3.66 2.67 19.93
CA LEU A 47 4.02 3.97 19.32
C LEU A 47 2.98 5.04 19.62
N ASP A 48 1.70 4.69 19.48
CA ASP A 48 0.62 5.63 19.72
C ASP A 48 0.49 5.99 21.21
N ALA A 49 0.75 5.05 22.14
CA ALA A 49 0.71 5.30 23.56
C ALA A 49 1.76 6.35 24.03
N ALA A 50 2.83 6.57 23.26
CA ALA A 50 3.83 7.61 23.56
C ALA A 50 3.27 9.04 23.36
N GLY A 51 2.29 9.23 22.48
CA GLY A 51 1.76 10.54 22.14
C GLY A 51 0.23 10.64 22.07
N GLY A 52 -0.46 9.52 21.94
CA GLY A 52 -1.91 9.41 21.84
C GLY A 52 -2.53 8.60 22.97
N ASP A 53 -3.57 7.87 22.64
CA ASP A 53 -4.32 7.00 23.57
C ASP A 53 -4.04 5.50 23.39
N GLY A 54 -3.08 5.14 22.54
CA GLY A 54 -2.64 3.75 22.34
C GLY A 54 -3.59 2.90 21.49
N ASP A 55 -4.58 3.50 20.82
CA ASP A 55 -5.63 2.77 20.10
C ASP A 55 -5.31 2.49 18.63
N HIS A 56 -4.22 3.05 18.07
CA HIS A 56 -3.90 2.95 16.64
C HIS A 56 -3.74 1.51 16.16
N GLY A 57 -3.06 0.66 16.90
CA GLY A 57 -2.91 -0.76 16.55
C GLY A 57 -4.25 -1.50 16.55
N THR A 58 -5.16 -1.18 17.47
CA THR A 58 -6.52 -1.74 17.49
C THR A 58 -7.34 -1.25 16.30
N THR A 59 -7.26 0.02 15.95
CA THR A 59 -7.90 0.60 14.77
C THR A 59 -7.38 -0.05 13.50
N MET A 60 -6.06 -0.25 13.38
CA MET A 60 -5.47 -0.95 12.24
C MET A 60 -5.90 -2.42 12.16
N ARG A 61 -6.04 -3.14 13.28
CA ARG A 61 -6.61 -4.51 13.27
C ARG A 61 -8.03 -4.53 12.73
N ARG A 62 -8.88 -3.57 13.09
CA ARG A 62 -10.24 -3.44 12.52
C ARG A 62 -10.17 -3.18 11.02
N ALA A 63 -9.32 -2.25 10.57
CA ALA A 63 -9.10 -1.96 9.17
C ALA A 63 -8.69 -3.22 8.37
N MET A 64 -7.77 -4.00 8.89
CA MET A 64 -7.34 -5.25 8.26
C MET A 64 -8.44 -6.30 8.22
N SER A 65 -9.30 -6.36 9.22
CA SER A 65 -10.44 -7.29 9.24
C SER A 65 -11.48 -6.95 8.17
N GLU A 66 -11.75 -5.67 7.91
CA GLU A 66 -12.66 -5.27 6.83
C GLU A 66 -12.06 -5.55 5.46
N ILE A 67 -10.74 -5.36 5.27
CA ILE A 67 -10.06 -5.76 4.03
C ILE A 67 -10.19 -7.28 3.81
N GLU A 68 -9.92 -8.12 4.82
CA GLU A 68 -10.06 -9.59 4.70
C GLU A 68 -11.48 -10.00 4.35
N LYS A 69 -12.48 -9.41 5.00
CA LYS A 69 -13.88 -9.65 4.71
C LYS A 69 -14.22 -9.29 3.26
N THR A 70 -13.75 -8.14 2.78
CA THR A 70 -13.92 -7.73 1.38
C THR A 70 -13.25 -8.72 0.42
N LEU A 71 -12.04 -9.17 0.73
CA LEU A 71 -11.35 -10.19 -0.06
C LEU A 71 -12.13 -11.52 -0.11
N ALA A 72 -12.78 -11.91 0.95
CA ALA A 72 -13.56 -13.15 1.01
C ALA A 72 -14.90 -13.04 0.27
N THR A 73 -15.59 -11.91 0.37
CA THR A 73 -16.96 -11.73 -0.16
C THR A 73 -17.00 -11.28 -1.61
N HIS A 74 -15.93 -10.69 -2.15
CA HIS A 74 -15.87 -10.14 -3.50
C HIS A 74 -14.82 -10.88 -4.36
N SER A 75 -14.83 -12.22 -4.37
CA SER A 75 -13.82 -13.04 -5.06
C SER A 75 -13.69 -12.76 -6.56
N GLU A 76 -14.81 -12.46 -7.22
CA GLU A 76 -14.90 -12.23 -8.68
C GLU A 76 -14.94 -10.74 -9.07
N ALA A 77 -14.73 -9.82 -8.12
CA ALA A 77 -14.78 -8.40 -8.40
C ALA A 77 -13.68 -7.96 -9.39
N ARG A 78 -14.05 -7.08 -10.32
CA ARG A 78 -13.09 -6.39 -11.19
C ARG A 78 -12.13 -5.54 -10.35
N LEU A 79 -10.98 -5.19 -10.91
CA LEU A 79 -9.92 -4.50 -10.16
C LEU A 79 -10.42 -3.23 -9.45
N HIS A 80 -11.10 -2.34 -10.18
CA HIS A 80 -11.58 -1.09 -9.58
C HIS A 80 -12.70 -1.31 -8.55
N GLU A 81 -13.59 -2.29 -8.77
CA GLU A 81 -14.66 -2.64 -7.83
C GLU A 81 -14.10 -3.14 -6.50
N LEU A 82 -13.11 -4.04 -6.57
CA LEU A 82 -12.42 -4.54 -5.39
C LEU A 82 -11.79 -3.39 -4.59
N ILE A 83 -11.06 -2.51 -5.27
CA ILE A 83 -10.35 -1.40 -4.62
C ILE A 83 -11.35 -0.38 -4.05
N ALA A 84 -12.43 -0.08 -4.77
CA ALA A 84 -13.49 0.81 -4.30
C ALA A 84 -14.18 0.25 -3.06
N GLN A 85 -14.51 -1.05 -3.06
CA GLN A 85 -15.15 -1.68 -1.91
C GLN A 85 -14.24 -1.63 -0.66
N VAL A 86 -12.94 -1.93 -0.82
CA VAL A 86 -11.96 -1.74 0.26
C VAL A 86 -11.98 -0.30 0.77
N GLY A 87 -12.01 0.67 -0.14
CA GLY A 87 -12.07 2.08 0.23
C GLY A 87 -13.32 2.44 1.05
N TRP A 88 -14.49 1.96 0.65
CA TRP A 88 -15.74 2.22 1.35
C TRP A 88 -15.80 1.57 2.73
N GLU A 89 -15.34 0.33 2.87
CA GLU A 89 -15.28 -0.35 4.18
C GLU A 89 -14.33 0.37 5.14
N LEU A 90 -13.19 0.84 4.64
CA LEU A 90 -12.24 1.58 5.45
C LEU A 90 -12.77 2.95 5.90
N LEU A 91 -13.59 3.64 5.08
CA LEU A 91 -14.23 4.90 5.47
C LEU A 91 -15.18 4.74 6.66
N SER A 92 -15.78 3.58 6.83
CA SER A 92 -16.74 3.29 7.91
C SER A 92 -16.09 2.92 9.24
N ILE A 93 -14.76 2.87 9.31
CA ILE A 93 -14.04 2.53 10.54
C ILE A 93 -14.02 3.69 11.52
N ASP A 94 -14.57 3.46 12.69
CA ASP A 94 -14.50 4.40 13.80
C ASP A 94 -13.08 4.44 14.39
N GLY A 95 -12.61 5.65 14.67
CA GLY A 95 -11.32 5.87 15.34
C GLY A 95 -10.37 6.79 14.58
N GLY A 96 -10.37 8.06 14.91
CA GLY A 96 -9.41 9.05 14.42
C GLY A 96 -9.43 9.28 12.91
N ALA A 97 -8.29 9.67 12.36
CA ALA A 97 -8.15 9.99 10.94
C ALA A 97 -7.80 8.76 10.06
N THR A 98 -7.48 7.62 10.65
CA THR A 98 -6.92 6.45 9.94
C THR A 98 -7.89 5.90 8.90
N GLY A 99 -9.13 5.59 9.30
CA GLY A 99 -10.15 5.07 8.40
C GLY A 99 -10.43 6.02 7.23
N PRO A 100 -10.81 7.29 7.49
CA PRO A 100 -11.06 8.28 6.45
C PRO A 100 -9.89 8.46 5.47
N LEU A 101 -8.65 8.52 5.94
CA LEU A 101 -7.49 8.74 5.08
C LEU A 101 -7.14 7.51 4.25
N LEU A 102 -7.12 6.31 4.85
CA LEU A 102 -6.88 5.07 4.11
C LEU A 102 -8.02 4.78 3.12
N GLY A 103 -9.27 4.93 3.53
CA GLY A 103 -10.41 4.78 2.63
C GLY A 103 -10.33 5.72 1.44
N SER A 104 -9.98 6.99 1.68
CA SER A 104 -9.78 7.96 0.62
C SER A 104 -8.64 7.60 -0.32
N PHE A 105 -7.55 7.05 0.19
CA PHE A 105 -6.44 6.56 -0.62
C PHE A 105 -6.92 5.48 -1.60
N PHE A 106 -7.61 4.45 -1.11
CA PHE A 106 -8.12 3.38 -1.97
C PHE A 106 -9.18 3.87 -2.96
N LEU A 107 -10.09 4.76 -2.56
CA LEU A 107 -11.06 5.33 -3.48
C LEU A 107 -10.42 6.14 -4.61
N GLY A 108 -9.35 6.91 -4.31
CA GLY A 108 -8.62 7.62 -5.35
C GLY A 108 -7.88 6.68 -6.31
N ILE A 109 -7.35 5.55 -5.82
CA ILE A 109 -6.79 4.48 -6.65
C ILE A 109 -7.88 3.91 -7.56
N ALA A 110 -9.05 3.56 -7.01
CA ALA A 110 -10.15 2.97 -7.78
C ALA A 110 -10.67 3.90 -8.90
N GLU A 111 -10.81 5.19 -8.61
CA GLU A 111 -11.20 6.19 -9.61
C GLU A 111 -10.21 6.23 -10.78
N GLU A 112 -8.91 6.25 -10.50
CA GLU A 112 -7.87 6.29 -11.54
C GLU A 112 -7.78 4.96 -12.29
N VAL A 113 -7.99 3.83 -11.64
CA VAL A 113 -8.04 2.51 -12.31
C VAL A 113 -9.17 2.48 -13.33
N GLY A 114 -10.37 2.95 -13.00
CA GLY A 114 -11.52 2.93 -13.88
C GLY A 114 -11.81 1.51 -14.41
N GLU A 115 -12.19 1.40 -15.68
CA GLU A 115 -12.53 0.12 -16.31
C GLU A 115 -11.30 -0.72 -16.75
N ARG A 116 -10.08 -0.28 -16.46
CA ARG A 116 -8.87 -1.03 -16.84
C ARG A 116 -8.82 -2.37 -16.09
N PRO A 117 -8.67 -3.50 -16.79
CA PRO A 117 -8.62 -4.82 -16.15
C PRO A 117 -7.32 -5.06 -15.39
N SER A 118 -6.27 -4.34 -15.76
CA SER A 118 -4.92 -4.44 -15.16
C SER A 118 -4.13 -3.16 -15.43
N LEU A 119 -3.07 -2.97 -14.64
CA LEU A 119 -2.16 -1.84 -14.72
C LEU A 119 -0.74 -2.35 -14.99
N ASP A 120 -0.01 -1.67 -15.84
CA ASP A 120 1.44 -1.73 -15.87
C ASP A 120 2.03 -0.87 -14.75
N THR A 121 3.35 -0.83 -14.62
CA THR A 121 4.03 -0.08 -13.57
C THR A 121 3.69 1.43 -13.59
N ARG A 122 3.55 2.02 -14.78
CA ARG A 122 3.17 3.44 -14.91
C ARG A 122 1.72 3.69 -14.51
N GLY A 123 0.82 2.81 -14.92
CA GLY A 123 -0.58 2.85 -14.51
C GLY A 123 -0.74 2.67 -13.00
N LEU A 124 0.05 1.76 -12.41
CA LEU A 124 0.07 1.57 -10.94
C LEU A 124 0.55 2.83 -10.23
N ALA A 125 1.65 3.45 -10.69
CA ALA A 125 2.14 4.70 -10.12
C ALA A 125 1.11 5.82 -10.21
N GLY A 126 0.45 5.99 -11.37
CA GLY A 126 -0.62 6.97 -11.55
C GLY A 126 -1.80 6.75 -10.62
N ALA A 127 -2.25 5.49 -10.46
CA ALA A 127 -3.33 5.15 -9.56
C ALA A 127 -2.99 5.47 -8.09
N PHE A 128 -1.79 5.14 -7.66
CA PHE A 128 -1.34 5.45 -6.30
C PHE A 128 -1.18 6.96 -6.06
N GLU A 129 -0.71 7.72 -7.06
CA GLU A 129 -0.67 9.19 -6.99
C GLU A 129 -2.06 9.80 -6.87
N ALA A 130 -3.05 9.30 -7.60
CA ALA A 130 -4.44 9.72 -7.48
C ALA A 130 -4.99 9.45 -6.07
N GLY A 131 -4.67 8.29 -5.49
CA GLY A 131 -4.95 7.98 -4.10
C GLY A 131 -4.33 8.98 -3.15
N GLY A 132 -3.04 9.28 -3.30
CA GLY A 132 -2.32 10.27 -2.51
C GLY A 132 -2.88 11.69 -2.64
N ALA A 133 -3.26 12.08 -3.85
CA ALA A 133 -3.90 13.38 -4.11
C ALA A 133 -5.23 13.51 -3.36
N ARG A 134 -6.02 12.42 -3.30
CA ARG A 134 -7.30 12.41 -2.56
C ARG A 134 -7.07 12.52 -1.04
N VAL A 135 -6.05 11.84 -0.48
CA VAL A 135 -5.65 12.00 0.92
C VAL A 135 -5.26 13.44 1.23
N ARG A 136 -4.46 14.08 0.38
CA ARG A 136 -4.03 15.47 0.55
C ARG A 136 -5.18 16.49 0.51
N LYS A 137 -6.27 16.20 -0.21
CA LYS A 137 -7.46 17.05 -0.21
C LYS A 137 -8.21 16.99 1.13
N GLN A 138 -8.13 15.88 1.85
CA GLN A 138 -8.80 15.72 3.14
C GLN A 138 -7.93 16.11 4.34
N SER A 139 -6.62 16.03 4.20
CA SER A 139 -5.67 16.37 5.25
C SER A 139 -5.11 17.76 5.07
N LYS A 140 -5.08 18.54 6.18
CA LYS A 140 -4.35 19.81 6.22
C LYS A 140 -2.87 19.64 6.54
N ALA A 141 -2.44 18.41 6.88
CA ALA A 141 -1.05 18.08 7.17
C ALA A 141 -0.17 18.14 5.92
N GLN A 142 1.10 18.42 6.12
CA GLN A 142 2.13 18.49 5.10
C GLN A 142 3.29 17.56 5.46
N ALA A 143 4.22 17.37 4.54
CA ALA A 143 5.48 16.69 4.83
C ALA A 143 6.22 17.40 5.98
N GLY A 144 6.72 16.65 6.95
CA GLY A 144 7.38 17.16 8.16
C GLY A 144 6.44 17.44 9.33
N ASP A 145 5.16 17.13 9.21
CA ASP A 145 4.18 17.34 10.29
C ASP A 145 4.02 16.13 11.22
N LYS A 146 4.82 15.09 11.03
CA LYS A 146 4.79 13.82 11.76
C LYS A 146 3.42 13.16 11.67
N THR A 147 3.08 12.73 10.45
CA THR A 147 1.83 12.06 10.09
C THR A 147 2.06 10.96 9.06
N MET A 148 1.03 10.20 8.70
CA MET A 148 1.10 9.21 7.63
C MET A 148 1.62 9.77 6.29
N LEU A 149 1.48 11.07 6.03
CA LEU A 149 1.97 11.70 4.81
C LEU A 149 3.49 11.63 4.67
N ASP A 150 4.19 11.54 5.79
CA ASP A 150 5.65 11.45 5.81
C ASP A 150 6.20 10.09 5.34
N ALA A 151 5.36 9.07 5.33
CA ALA A 151 5.63 7.80 4.66
C ALA A 151 5.00 7.75 3.25
N LEU A 152 3.78 8.27 3.09
CA LEU A 152 3.05 8.21 1.83
C LEU A 152 3.74 8.96 0.70
N LEU A 153 4.11 10.22 0.93
CA LEU A 153 4.66 11.06 -0.14
C LEU A 153 5.99 10.52 -0.68
N PRO A 154 6.98 10.12 0.16
CA PRO A 154 8.20 9.48 -0.34
C PRO A 154 7.93 8.17 -1.09
N ALA A 155 6.96 7.35 -0.65
CA ALA A 155 6.60 6.12 -1.32
C ALA A 155 6.06 6.38 -2.74
N LEU A 156 5.16 7.35 -2.89
CA LEU A 156 4.60 7.72 -4.20
C LEU A 156 5.68 8.26 -5.14
N MET A 157 6.58 9.09 -4.63
CA MET A 157 7.70 9.62 -5.41
C MET A 157 8.64 8.51 -5.88
N ALA A 158 8.97 7.56 -5.01
CA ALA A 158 9.82 6.42 -5.36
C ALA A 158 9.13 5.50 -6.39
N LEU A 159 7.85 5.21 -6.21
CA LEU A 159 7.05 4.42 -7.15
C LEU A 159 7.03 5.05 -8.55
N ARG A 160 6.80 6.36 -8.63
CA ARG A 160 6.82 7.13 -9.88
C ARG A 160 8.21 7.11 -10.52
N ALA A 161 9.25 7.42 -9.77
CA ALA A 161 10.62 7.43 -10.28
C ALA A 161 11.05 6.06 -10.84
N ALA A 162 10.68 4.97 -10.15
CA ALA A 162 10.95 3.61 -10.62
C ALA A 162 10.17 3.29 -11.91
N ALA A 163 8.90 3.69 -12.00
CA ALA A 163 8.09 3.52 -13.19
C ALA A 163 8.65 4.30 -14.40
N ASP A 164 9.11 5.53 -14.18
CA ASP A 164 9.70 6.37 -15.21
C ASP A 164 11.08 5.84 -15.66
N ALA A 165 11.80 5.17 -14.77
CA ALA A 165 13.04 4.43 -15.07
C ALA A 165 12.80 3.09 -15.78
N GLY A 166 11.52 2.70 -16.05
CA GLY A 166 11.16 1.47 -16.74
C GLY A 166 11.31 0.21 -15.92
N LYS A 167 11.35 0.31 -14.58
CA LYS A 167 11.37 -0.84 -13.68
C LYS A 167 10.03 -1.57 -13.69
N ASP A 168 10.05 -2.87 -13.40
CA ASP A 168 8.83 -3.64 -13.24
C ASP A 168 8.08 -3.28 -11.93
N SER A 169 6.83 -3.71 -11.83
CA SER A 169 5.96 -3.35 -10.69
C SER A 169 6.49 -3.89 -9.35
N ALA A 170 7.20 -5.03 -9.35
CA ALA A 170 7.77 -5.60 -8.14
C ALA A 170 8.94 -4.75 -7.63
N GLN A 171 9.86 -4.37 -8.51
CA GLN A 171 10.96 -3.47 -8.20
C GLN A 171 10.45 -2.10 -7.73
N ALA A 172 9.46 -1.54 -8.44
CA ALA A 172 8.90 -0.24 -8.12
C ALA A 172 8.19 -0.22 -6.76
N LEU A 173 7.42 -1.26 -6.42
CA LEU A 173 6.80 -1.40 -5.10
C LEU A 173 7.84 -1.64 -4.00
N GLY A 174 8.91 -2.37 -4.28
CA GLY A 174 10.03 -2.54 -3.34
C GLY A 174 10.65 -1.20 -2.96
N GLU A 175 10.97 -0.36 -3.95
CA GLU A 175 11.54 0.98 -3.73
C GLU A 175 10.56 1.92 -3.00
N ALA A 176 9.27 1.83 -3.32
CA ALA A 176 8.23 2.57 -2.62
C ALA A 176 8.13 2.14 -1.15
N ALA A 177 8.19 0.84 -0.86
CA ALA A 177 8.17 0.31 0.50
C ALA A 177 9.39 0.78 1.33
N GLU A 178 10.59 0.75 0.74
CA GLU A 178 11.79 1.28 1.39
C GLU A 178 11.68 2.79 1.64
N ALA A 179 11.15 3.55 0.69
CA ALA A 179 10.96 5.00 0.85
C ALA A 179 9.91 5.29 1.95
N ALA A 180 8.82 4.53 2.02
CA ALA A 180 7.84 4.62 3.10
C ALA A 180 8.48 4.34 4.47
N ALA A 181 9.28 3.28 4.57
CA ALA A 181 9.95 2.92 5.81
C ALA A 181 10.92 4.01 6.29
N ARG A 182 11.74 4.55 5.38
CA ARG A 182 12.64 5.68 5.69
C ARG A 182 11.86 6.92 6.12
N GLY A 183 10.75 7.23 5.45
CA GLY A 183 9.89 8.36 5.80
C GLY A 183 9.26 8.20 7.17
N ALA A 184 8.74 7.01 7.50
CA ALA A 184 8.20 6.70 8.82
C ALA A 184 9.25 6.83 9.92
N GLU A 185 10.44 6.27 9.71
CA GLU A 185 11.55 6.31 10.68
C GLU A 185 12.03 7.75 10.95
N ALA A 186 12.10 8.59 9.91
CA ALA A 186 12.51 9.98 10.05
C ALA A 186 11.59 10.79 10.98
N THR A 187 10.32 10.41 11.10
CA THR A 187 9.35 11.13 11.96
C THR A 187 9.71 11.09 13.45
N LYS A 188 10.56 10.17 13.88
CA LYS A 188 10.96 10.07 15.30
C LYS A 188 11.65 11.33 15.84
N ASP A 189 12.31 12.08 14.95
CA ASP A 189 13.07 13.27 15.32
C ASP A 189 12.21 14.54 15.28
N TRP A 190 10.96 14.45 14.81
CA TRP A 190 10.07 15.58 14.61
C TRP A 190 9.03 15.70 15.73
N LEU A 191 8.41 16.88 15.80
CA LEU A 191 7.28 17.14 16.68
C LEU A 191 5.96 17.05 15.89
N PRO A 192 4.92 16.38 16.44
CA PRO A 192 3.64 16.25 15.77
C PRO A 192 2.88 17.59 15.78
N LYS A 193 2.33 17.93 14.62
CA LYS A 193 1.50 19.14 14.45
C LYS A 193 0.00 18.83 14.35
N PHE A 194 -0.34 17.55 14.15
CA PHE A 194 -1.72 17.09 13.97
C PHE A 194 -2.06 15.92 14.91
N GLY A 195 -3.35 15.59 14.93
CA GLY A 195 -3.86 14.48 15.73
C GLY A 195 -3.76 14.69 17.24
N LYS A 196 -3.98 13.63 18.00
CA LYS A 196 -3.89 13.62 19.47
C LYS A 196 -2.46 13.87 19.94
N ALA A 197 -1.47 13.34 19.20
CA ALA A 197 -0.05 13.43 19.52
C ALA A 197 0.47 14.89 19.64
N ARG A 198 -0.15 15.87 18.95
CA ARG A 198 0.24 17.29 19.05
C ARG A 198 0.20 17.84 20.48
N PHE A 199 -0.66 17.29 21.32
CA PHE A 199 -0.77 17.71 22.73
C PHE A 199 0.31 17.08 23.63
N SER A 200 0.99 16.03 23.15
CA SER A 200 2.06 15.35 23.85
C SER A 200 3.45 15.91 23.52
N GLY A 201 3.59 16.62 22.40
CA GLY A 201 4.79 17.37 22.03
C GLY A 201 6.09 16.55 22.18
N GLU A 202 7.01 17.03 23.03
CA GLU A 202 8.33 16.43 23.24
C GLU A 202 8.29 14.96 23.70
N ARG A 203 7.23 14.50 24.33
CA ARG A 203 7.09 13.09 24.76
C ARG A 203 7.07 12.12 23.57
N THR A 204 6.72 12.61 22.38
CA THR A 204 6.71 11.79 21.16
C THR A 204 8.08 11.69 20.48
N ARG A 205 9.08 12.46 20.93
CA ARG A 205 10.42 12.44 20.35
C ARG A 205 11.10 11.09 20.61
N GLY A 206 11.76 10.57 19.61
CA GLY A 206 12.36 9.22 19.62
C GLY A 206 11.41 8.10 19.20
N TYR A 207 10.11 8.39 19.05
CA TYR A 207 9.11 7.43 18.57
C TYR A 207 8.64 7.83 17.17
N PRO A 208 8.71 6.92 16.17
CA PRO A 208 8.09 7.15 14.85
C PRO A 208 6.58 7.39 14.96
N ASP A 209 6.02 8.14 14.01
CA ASP A 209 4.57 8.32 13.93
C ASP A 209 3.86 6.97 13.66
N PRO A 210 2.83 6.61 14.45
CA PRO A 210 2.13 5.34 14.28
C PRO A 210 1.43 5.24 12.92
N GLY A 211 0.86 6.34 12.39
CA GLY A 211 0.22 6.40 11.08
C GLY A 211 1.22 6.22 9.93
N ALA A 212 2.38 6.88 10.00
CA ALA A 212 3.47 6.68 9.03
C ALA A 212 4.00 5.24 9.08
N THR A 213 4.14 4.67 10.26
CA THR A 213 4.62 3.30 10.47
C THR A 213 3.64 2.27 9.90
N SER A 214 2.34 2.42 10.18
CA SER A 214 1.32 1.51 9.63
C SER A 214 1.24 1.61 8.09
N LEU A 215 1.40 2.79 7.52
CA LEU A 215 1.46 2.95 6.06
C LEU A 215 2.71 2.29 5.46
N ALA A 216 3.87 2.42 6.10
CA ALA A 216 5.08 1.71 5.68
C ALA A 216 4.89 0.19 5.71
N MET A 217 4.20 -0.35 6.72
CA MET A 217 3.83 -1.78 6.77
C MET A 217 2.91 -2.18 5.61
N ILE A 218 1.95 -1.33 5.22
CA ILE A 218 1.07 -1.57 4.07
C ILE A 218 1.90 -1.64 2.78
N PHE A 219 2.79 -0.69 2.52
CA PHE A 219 3.66 -0.71 1.34
C PHE A 219 4.60 -1.92 1.32
N ALA A 220 5.18 -2.29 2.48
CA ALA A 220 5.99 -3.50 2.60
C ALA A 220 5.17 -4.77 2.26
N GLY A 221 3.90 -4.82 2.70
CA GLY A 221 2.98 -5.89 2.32
C GLY A 221 2.68 -5.90 0.82
N PHE A 222 2.45 -4.74 0.21
CA PHE A 222 2.25 -4.65 -1.25
C PHE A 222 3.45 -5.19 -2.03
N ALA A 223 4.66 -4.82 -1.65
CA ALA A 223 5.88 -5.33 -2.26
C ALA A 223 6.03 -6.85 -2.07
N ALA A 224 5.72 -7.39 -0.89
CA ALA A 224 5.77 -8.81 -0.61
C ALA A 224 4.72 -9.61 -1.41
N GLY A 225 3.50 -9.09 -1.51
CA GLY A 225 2.38 -9.76 -2.18
C GLY A 225 2.57 -9.93 -3.67
N ILE A 226 3.26 -9.01 -4.35
CA ILE A 226 3.53 -9.12 -5.79
C ILE A 226 4.54 -10.21 -6.13
N HIS A 227 5.44 -10.57 -5.19
CA HIS A 227 6.45 -11.62 -5.37
C HIS A 227 5.93 -13.02 -5.06
N THR A 228 4.73 -13.17 -4.49
CA THR A 228 4.20 -14.49 -4.15
C THR A 228 3.80 -15.21 -5.44
N PRO A 229 4.50 -16.30 -5.85
CA PRO A 229 4.07 -17.11 -6.99
C PRO A 229 2.66 -17.59 -6.68
N GLY A 230 1.72 -17.29 -7.57
CA GLY A 230 0.31 -17.61 -7.37
C GLY A 230 0.11 -19.05 -6.92
N ALA A 231 -0.80 -19.27 -5.98
CA ALA A 231 -1.27 -20.55 -5.47
C ALA A 231 -1.95 -21.44 -6.55
N SER A 232 -1.52 -21.35 -7.80
CA SER A 232 -2.13 -21.95 -9.00
C SER A 232 -1.52 -23.29 -9.44
N ALA A 233 -0.65 -23.92 -8.65
CA ALA A 233 -0.04 -25.20 -9.06
C ALA A 233 -0.57 -26.42 -8.31
N ARG A 234 -1.57 -26.34 -7.43
CA ARG A 234 -1.99 -27.49 -6.59
C ARG A 234 -3.29 -28.20 -7.01
N ASN A 235 -3.94 -27.80 -8.12
CA ASN A 235 -5.20 -28.43 -8.54
C ASN A 235 -5.14 -29.18 -9.88
N GLN A 236 -3.97 -29.56 -10.41
CA GLN A 236 -3.89 -30.36 -11.65
C GLN A 236 -3.32 -31.77 -11.47
N GLU A 237 -3.00 -32.23 -10.26
CA GLU A 237 -2.48 -33.60 -10.06
C GLU A 237 -3.47 -34.60 -9.45
N THR A 238 -4.71 -34.23 -9.15
CA THR A 238 -5.70 -35.19 -8.61
C THR A 238 -6.79 -35.63 -9.59
N SER A 239 -6.59 -35.44 -10.90
CA SER A 239 -7.55 -35.94 -11.91
C SER A 239 -6.91 -36.90 -12.94
N ARG A 240 -5.91 -37.70 -12.54
CA ARG A 240 -5.48 -38.88 -13.27
C ARG A 240 -5.11 -39.98 -12.26
N GLY A 241 -6.09 -40.71 -11.84
CA GLY A 241 -6.01 -41.92 -11.08
C GLY A 241 -7.32 -42.67 -11.25
#